data_06c3631eb06bd9cbc3b2a1c2ea015547
#
_entry.id   06c3631eb06bd9cbc3b2a1c2ea015547
#
_cell.length_a   1.000
_cell.length_b   1.000
_cell.length_c   1.000
_cell.angle_alpha   90.00
_cell.angle_beta   90.00
_cell.angle_gamma   90.00
#
_symmetry.space_group_name_H-M   'P 1'
#
loop_
_entity.id
_entity.type
_entity.pdbx_description
1 polymer ?
#
loop_
_entity_poly.entity_id
_entity_poly.type
_entity_poly.pdbx_seq_one_letter_code
_entity_poly.pdbx_strand_id
1 'polypeptide(L)'
;MALDIFRDDDTLDIFVASMLSGQDKINLGSTNIETYIIPYNYTVQQYNFSNDRSIYPKQIRDATSNVVSIAEGRGCNPNLFTALYEAILNAHQHGNLLERNKNVTLAYKIDPTDAEIGIIDEGGLINPAFIGFVNRHRIGKHKERFLDWYTFSGQEKPKTNNGTGTSFMHTYVDNVQYFKSADGGLVCHLTKRW
;
A
#
# COMPACT_ATOMS: atom_id res chain seq x y z
N MET A 1 9.65 18.75 16.54
CA MET A 1 10.13 17.37 16.26
C MET A 1 8.98 16.67 15.60
N ALA A 2 9.17 16.33 14.35
CA ALA A 2 8.08 15.83 13.51
C ALA A 2 7.96 14.32 13.74
N LEU A 3 6.77 13.86 14.10
CA LEU A 3 6.46 12.45 14.28
C LEU A 3 6.34 11.77 12.93
N ASP A 4 7.23 10.83 12.66
CA ASP A 4 7.01 9.85 11.59
C ASP A 4 5.90 8.91 12.06
N ILE A 5 4.69 9.15 11.59
CA ILE A 5 3.48 8.42 12.00
C ILE A 5 3.54 6.92 11.69
N PHE A 6 4.56 6.46 10.97
CA PHE A 6 4.75 5.04 10.67
C PHE A 6 5.95 4.41 11.40
N ARG A 7 6.66 5.14 12.28
CA ARG A 7 7.93 4.66 12.86
C ARG A 7 7.93 4.23 14.31
N ASP A 8 6.96 4.62 15.16
CA ASP A 8 7.09 4.40 16.60
C ASP A 8 5.85 3.72 17.22
N ASP A 9 6.09 2.59 17.92
CA ASP A 9 5.04 1.69 18.37
C ASP A 9 4.24 2.20 19.57
N ASP A 10 4.88 2.88 20.54
CA ASP A 10 4.25 3.24 21.82
C ASP A 10 3.53 4.61 21.78
N THR A 11 4.03 5.54 20.98
CA THR A 11 3.40 6.85 20.75
C THR A 11 2.20 6.75 19.82
N LEU A 12 2.12 5.68 19.06
CA LEU A 12 1.15 5.51 17.99
C LEU A 12 -0.26 5.21 18.49
N ASP A 13 -0.43 4.40 19.52
CA ASP A 13 -1.74 4.10 20.09
C ASP A 13 -2.39 5.38 20.67
N ILE A 14 -1.59 6.26 21.28
CA ILE A 14 -2.03 7.55 21.79
C ILE A 14 -2.33 8.53 20.66
N PHE A 15 -1.49 8.55 19.63
CA PHE A 15 -1.67 9.40 18.45
C PHE A 15 -2.86 8.97 17.61
N VAL A 16 -3.03 7.66 17.37
CA VAL A 16 -4.20 7.10 16.67
C VAL A 16 -5.47 7.35 17.46
N ALA A 17 -5.47 7.17 18.77
CA ALA A 17 -6.63 7.47 19.61
C ALA A 17 -6.98 8.95 19.58
N SER A 18 -6.01 9.86 19.56
CA SER A 18 -6.24 11.30 19.45
C SER A 18 -6.74 11.72 18.06
N MET A 19 -6.28 11.06 17.00
CA MET A 19 -6.73 11.32 15.63
C MET A 19 -8.10 10.71 15.31
N LEU A 20 -8.41 9.55 15.84
CA LEU A 20 -9.72 8.90 15.69
C LEU A 20 -10.83 9.72 16.34
N SER A 21 -10.49 10.61 17.28
CA SER A 21 -11.46 11.43 17.98
C SER A 21 -11.99 12.67 17.23
N GLY A 22 -11.48 12.98 16.03
CA GLY A 22 -11.91 14.24 15.39
C GLY A 22 -11.56 14.50 13.92
N GLN A 23 -10.86 13.64 13.21
CA GLN A 23 -10.53 13.88 11.80
C GLN A 23 -10.99 12.75 10.89
N ASP A 24 -11.81 13.07 9.89
CA ASP A 24 -12.25 12.09 8.90
C ASP A 24 -11.12 11.58 8.01
N LYS A 25 -10.11 12.42 7.70
CA LYS A 25 -8.95 12.07 6.86
C LYS A 25 -7.70 12.92 7.20
N ILE A 26 -6.52 12.32 7.00
CA ILE A 26 -5.23 12.98 7.14
C ILE A 26 -4.71 13.34 5.75
N ASN A 27 -4.29 14.60 5.58
CA ASN A 27 -3.58 15.04 4.38
C ASN A 27 -2.10 14.69 4.51
N LEU A 28 -1.60 13.82 3.63
CA LEU A 28 -0.21 13.36 3.61
C LEU A 28 0.78 14.52 3.39
N GLY A 29 0.41 15.53 2.59
CA GLY A 29 1.24 16.70 2.36
C GLY A 29 1.55 17.51 3.64
N SER A 30 0.65 17.46 4.63
CA SER A 30 0.83 18.12 5.93
C SER A 30 1.56 17.29 6.98
N THR A 31 1.95 16.04 6.64
CA THR A 31 2.66 15.13 7.55
C THR A 31 4.17 15.15 7.31
N ASN A 32 4.91 14.66 8.30
CA ASN A 32 6.35 14.47 8.21
C ASN A 32 6.74 13.03 7.81
N ILE A 33 5.88 12.34 7.09
CA ILE A 33 6.25 11.07 6.47
C ILE A 33 7.41 11.36 5.49
N GLU A 34 8.38 10.47 5.48
CA GLU A 34 9.52 10.55 4.56
C GLU A 34 9.05 10.60 3.11
N THR A 35 9.66 11.46 2.33
CA THR A 35 9.35 11.56 0.89
C THR A 35 10.11 10.49 0.13
N TYR A 36 9.39 9.68 -0.62
CA TYR A 36 9.97 8.66 -1.49
C TYR A 36 10.58 9.31 -2.74
N ILE A 37 11.86 9.02 -2.95
CA ILE A 37 12.57 9.40 -4.17
C ILE A 37 12.78 8.14 -4.97
N ILE A 38 12.22 8.07 -6.19
CA ILE A 38 12.40 6.92 -7.08
C ILE A 38 13.90 6.82 -7.44
N PRO A 39 14.57 5.70 -7.13
CA PRO A 39 15.96 5.51 -7.51
C PRO A 39 16.13 5.52 -9.04
N TYR A 40 17.22 6.10 -9.52
CA TYR A 40 17.49 6.29 -10.96
C TYR A 40 17.55 4.99 -11.77
N ASN A 41 17.84 3.86 -11.11
CA ASN A 41 17.97 2.54 -11.72
C ASN A 41 16.67 1.72 -11.68
N TYR A 42 15.54 2.32 -11.29
CA TYR A 42 14.25 1.65 -11.32
C TYR A 42 13.59 1.80 -12.68
N THR A 43 12.86 0.74 -13.07
CA THR A 43 11.89 0.83 -14.17
C THR A 43 10.64 1.51 -13.64
N VAL A 44 10.13 2.51 -14.39
CA VAL A 44 8.94 3.26 -14.01
C VAL A 44 7.85 3.06 -15.05
N GLN A 45 6.67 2.68 -14.62
CA GLN A 45 5.49 2.50 -15.46
C GLN A 45 4.28 3.18 -14.82
N GLN A 46 3.52 3.93 -15.61
CA GLN A 46 2.28 4.58 -15.17
C GLN A 46 1.07 3.89 -15.77
N TYR A 47 0.05 3.70 -14.95
CA TYR A 47 -1.20 3.06 -15.32
C TYR A 47 -2.38 3.96 -14.99
N ASN A 48 -3.21 4.24 -15.98
CA ASN A 48 -4.51 4.87 -15.79
C ASN A 48 -5.58 3.78 -15.84
N PHE A 49 -6.01 3.32 -14.69
CA PHE A 49 -7.02 2.26 -14.60
C PHE A 49 -8.43 2.82 -14.77
N SER A 50 -9.32 2.03 -15.38
CA SER A 50 -10.74 2.35 -15.44
C SER A 50 -11.34 2.49 -14.03
N ASN A 51 -12.35 3.31 -13.87
CA ASN A 51 -13.16 3.35 -12.65
C ASN A 51 -14.30 2.31 -12.64
N ASP A 52 -14.48 1.58 -13.74
CA ASP A 52 -15.49 0.53 -13.86
C ASP A 52 -15.04 -0.74 -13.14
N ARG A 53 -15.86 -1.18 -12.17
CA ARG A 53 -15.61 -2.38 -11.35
C ARG A 53 -15.56 -3.68 -12.14
N SER A 54 -16.10 -3.71 -13.34
CA SER A 54 -16.00 -4.87 -14.24
C SER A 54 -14.70 -4.88 -15.06
N ILE A 55 -13.99 -3.75 -15.15
CA ILE A 55 -12.83 -3.57 -16.04
C ILE A 55 -11.51 -3.49 -15.25
N TYR A 56 -11.40 -2.61 -14.25
CA TYR A 56 -10.11 -2.36 -13.59
C TYR A 56 -9.49 -3.59 -12.91
N PRO A 57 -10.25 -4.58 -12.37
CA PRO A 57 -9.60 -5.74 -11.76
C PRO A 57 -8.77 -6.55 -12.76
N LYS A 58 -9.23 -6.63 -14.02
CA LYS A 58 -8.45 -7.25 -15.09
C LYS A 58 -7.22 -6.43 -15.45
N GLN A 59 -7.37 -5.11 -15.60
CA GLN A 59 -6.24 -4.21 -15.89
C GLN A 59 -5.15 -4.28 -14.81
N ILE A 60 -5.54 -4.28 -13.53
CA ILE A 60 -4.62 -4.41 -12.39
C ILE A 60 -3.94 -5.79 -12.44
N ARG A 61 -4.67 -6.86 -12.73
CA ARG A 61 -4.10 -8.20 -12.89
C ARG A 61 -3.04 -8.24 -13.99
N ASP A 62 -3.33 -7.63 -15.13
CA ASP A 62 -2.41 -7.59 -16.27
C ASP A 62 -1.14 -6.79 -15.91
N ALA A 63 -1.28 -5.62 -15.26
CA ALA A 63 -0.16 -4.82 -14.77
C ALA A 63 0.69 -5.58 -13.73
N THR A 64 0.05 -6.28 -12.80
CA THR A 64 0.71 -7.14 -11.81
C THR A 64 1.50 -8.25 -12.48
N SER A 65 0.87 -8.97 -13.43
CA SER A 65 1.50 -10.08 -14.16
C SER A 65 2.76 -9.64 -14.89
N ASN A 66 2.78 -8.44 -15.49
CA ASN A 66 3.93 -7.90 -16.20
C ASN A 66 5.17 -7.77 -15.29
N VAL A 67 4.99 -7.34 -14.05
CA VAL A 67 6.10 -7.18 -13.09
C VAL A 67 6.49 -8.53 -12.48
N VAL A 68 5.50 -9.31 -12.06
CA VAL A 68 5.72 -10.57 -11.34
C VAL A 68 6.36 -11.62 -12.23
N SER A 69 6.01 -11.69 -13.53
CA SER A 69 6.62 -12.63 -14.47
C SER A 69 8.15 -12.47 -14.59
N ILE A 70 8.66 -11.24 -14.44
CA ILE A 70 10.10 -10.97 -14.43
C ILE A 70 10.74 -11.57 -13.16
N ALA A 71 10.10 -11.38 -12.00
CA ALA A 71 10.58 -11.91 -10.72
C ALA A 71 10.51 -13.44 -10.68
N GLU A 72 9.41 -14.04 -11.15
CA GLU A 72 9.24 -15.51 -11.25
C GLU A 72 10.27 -16.13 -12.19
N GLY A 73 10.56 -15.47 -13.31
CA GLY A 73 11.63 -15.88 -14.21
C GLY A 73 13.03 -15.90 -13.58
N ARG A 74 13.19 -15.27 -12.39
CA ARG A 74 14.41 -15.25 -11.56
C ARG A 74 14.30 -16.10 -10.30
N GLY A 75 13.20 -16.86 -10.13
CA GLY A 75 13.02 -17.80 -9.01
C GLY A 75 12.16 -17.27 -7.86
N CYS A 76 11.55 -16.10 -7.99
CA CYS A 76 10.63 -15.58 -6.98
C CYS A 76 9.39 -16.47 -6.81
N ASN A 77 8.94 -16.60 -5.57
CA ASN A 77 7.69 -17.31 -5.25
C ASN A 77 6.48 -16.55 -5.82
N PRO A 78 5.47 -17.24 -6.38
CA PRO A 78 4.27 -16.64 -6.97
C PRO A 78 3.40 -15.83 -5.99
N ASN A 79 3.61 -15.96 -4.69
CA ASN A 79 2.88 -15.15 -3.68
C ASN A 79 3.11 -13.63 -3.80
N LEU A 80 4.20 -13.21 -4.46
CA LEU A 80 4.44 -11.80 -4.79
C LEU A 80 3.28 -11.21 -5.60
N PHE A 81 2.65 -12.03 -6.47
CA PHE A 81 1.48 -11.62 -7.26
C PHE A 81 0.36 -11.07 -6.36
N THR A 82 -0.01 -11.82 -5.33
CA THR A 82 -1.10 -11.41 -4.44
C THR A 82 -0.76 -10.11 -3.70
N ALA A 83 0.46 -10.00 -3.17
CA ALA A 83 0.88 -8.79 -2.48
C ALA A 83 0.87 -7.54 -3.39
N LEU A 84 1.43 -7.66 -4.58
CA LEU A 84 1.48 -6.56 -5.55
C LEU A 84 0.09 -6.19 -6.07
N TYR A 85 -0.75 -7.18 -6.38
CA TYR A 85 -2.13 -6.96 -6.82
C TYR A 85 -2.92 -6.15 -5.77
N GLU A 86 -2.85 -6.54 -4.50
CA GLU A 86 -3.54 -5.84 -3.41
C GLU A 86 -3.00 -4.43 -3.18
N ALA A 87 -1.68 -4.22 -3.31
CA ALA A 87 -1.08 -2.89 -3.22
C ALA A 87 -1.56 -1.95 -4.34
N ILE A 88 -1.59 -2.42 -5.58
CA ILE A 88 -2.09 -1.65 -6.73
C ILE A 88 -3.59 -1.38 -6.57
N LEU A 89 -4.36 -2.38 -6.14
CA LEU A 89 -5.80 -2.24 -5.90
C LEU A 89 -6.08 -1.18 -4.83
N ASN A 90 -5.33 -1.19 -3.73
CA ASN A 90 -5.44 -0.19 -2.66
C ASN A 90 -5.09 1.21 -3.16
N ALA A 91 -4.01 1.37 -3.92
CA ALA A 91 -3.63 2.65 -4.53
C ALA A 91 -4.75 3.19 -5.44
N HIS A 92 -5.34 2.35 -6.29
CA HIS A 92 -6.42 2.75 -7.19
C HIS A 92 -7.73 3.05 -6.47
N GLN A 93 -8.16 2.19 -5.54
CA GLN A 93 -9.46 2.31 -4.86
C GLN A 93 -9.46 3.34 -3.73
N HIS A 94 -8.42 3.33 -2.90
CA HIS A 94 -8.36 4.09 -1.66
C HIS A 94 -7.46 5.33 -1.76
N GLY A 95 -6.36 5.22 -2.49
CA GLY A 95 -5.50 6.35 -2.81
C GLY A 95 -6.17 7.27 -3.82
N ASN A 96 -6.33 6.81 -5.03
CA ASN A 96 -6.89 7.59 -6.14
C ASN A 96 -8.41 7.74 -6.12
N LEU A 97 -9.13 7.05 -5.21
CA LEU A 97 -10.60 7.11 -5.07
C LEU A 97 -11.35 6.77 -6.38
N LEU A 98 -10.78 5.92 -7.24
CA LEU A 98 -11.29 5.56 -8.57
C LEU A 98 -11.42 6.76 -9.51
N GLU A 99 -10.69 7.85 -9.32
CA GLU A 99 -10.72 9.02 -10.18
C GLU A 99 -10.01 8.73 -11.51
N ARG A 100 -10.69 9.02 -12.64
CA ARG A 100 -10.20 8.71 -13.99
C ARG A 100 -8.95 9.49 -14.43
N ASN A 101 -8.69 10.63 -13.83
CA ASN A 101 -7.57 11.50 -14.13
C ASN A 101 -6.33 11.22 -13.27
N LYS A 102 -6.39 10.22 -12.40
CA LYS A 102 -5.28 9.82 -11.55
C LYS A 102 -4.64 8.52 -12.00
N ASN A 103 -3.32 8.47 -11.89
CA ASN A 103 -2.52 7.32 -12.25
C ASN A 103 -2.06 6.55 -11.01
N VAL A 104 -1.79 5.28 -11.17
CA VAL A 104 -0.95 4.50 -10.27
C VAL A 104 0.39 4.30 -10.96
N THR A 105 1.47 4.74 -10.32
CA THR A 105 2.83 4.56 -10.82
C THR A 105 3.48 3.36 -10.11
N LEU A 106 4.02 2.43 -10.89
CA LEU A 106 4.89 1.36 -10.42
C LEU A 106 6.33 1.75 -10.70
N ALA A 107 7.15 1.83 -9.66
CA ALA A 107 8.59 2.04 -9.75
C ALA A 107 9.28 0.82 -9.16
N TYR A 108 9.99 0.02 -9.97
CA TYR A 108 10.51 -1.24 -9.50
C TYR A 108 11.92 -1.56 -10.02
N LYS A 109 12.62 -2.33 -9.22
CA LYS A 109 13.87 -2.99 -9.56
C LYS A 109 13.74 -4.46 -9.19
N ILE A 110 14.12 -5.35 -10.09
CA ILE A 110 14.12 -6.79 -9.86
C ILE A 110 15.53 -7.30 -10.13
N ASP A 111 16.20 -7.71 -9.07
CA ASP A 111 17.53 -8.31 -9.10
C ASP A 111 17.44 -9.86 -9.10
N PRO A 112 18.56 -10.61 -9.25
CA PRO A 112 18.51 -12.08 -9.25
C PRO A 112 17.96 -12.71 -7.96
N THR A 113 18.00 -12.01 -6.83
CA THR A 113 17.65 -12.53 -5.50
C THR A 113 16.61 -11.71 -4.75
N ASP A 114 16.19 -10.58 -5.32
CA ASP A 114 15.22 -9.70 -4.68
C ASP A 114 14.46 -8.83 -5.67
N ALA A 115 13.34 -8.28 -5.20
CA ALA A 115 12.55 -7.25 -5.86
C ALA A 115 12.23 -6.13 -4.88
N GLU A 116 12.38 -4.90 -5.34
CA GLU A 116 11.94 -3.68 -4.69
C GLU A 116 10.90 -2.99 -5.57
N ILE A 117 9.70 -2.74 -5.04
CA ILE A 117 8.56 -2.25 -5.84
C ILE A 117 7.86 -1.14 -5.06
N GLY A 118 7.91 0.09 -5.58
CA GLY A 118 7.12 1.22 -5.11
C GLY A 118 5.81 1.33 -5.90
N ILE A 119 4.68 1.34 -5.20
CA ILE A 119 3.35 1.58 -5.75
C ILE A 119 2.92 2.96 -5.26
N ILE A 120 2.76 3.90 -6.19
CA ILE A 120 2.56 5.33 -5.93
C ILE A 120 1.18 5.73 -6.42
N ASP A 121 0.34 6.26 -5.52
CA ASP A 121 -0.91 6.89 -5.90
C ASP A 121 -0.80 8.43 -5.96
N GLU A 122 -1.83 9.08 -6.46
CA GLU A 122 -1.96 10.54 -6.55
C GLU A 122 -3.07 11.07 -5.61
N GLY A 123 -3.36 10.31 -4.52
CA GLY A 123 -4.51 10.62 -3.66
C GLY A 123 -4.25 11.70 -2.63
N GLY A 124 -3.30 11.50 -1.75
CA GLY A 124 -2.90 12.46 -0.72
C GLY A 124 -3.73 12.47 0.56
N LEU A 125 -4.78 11.65 0.67
CA LEU A 125 -5.63 11.55 1.86
C LEU A 125 -5.68 10.11 2.36
N ILE A 126 -5.40 9.90 3.64
CA ILE A 126 -5.53 8.58 4.29
C ILE A 126 -6.52 8.60 5.45
N ASN A 127 -7.18 7.47 5.69
CA ASN A 127 -7.96 7.26 6.89
C ASN A 127 -7.02 7.12 8.10
N PRO A 128 -7.24 7.85 9.22
CA PRO A 128 -6.39 7.75 10.42
C PRO A 128 -6.26 6.30 10.94
N ALA A 129 -7.33 5.51 10.90
CA ALA A 129 -7.28 4.11 11.31
C ALA A 129 -6.28 3.27 10.51
N PHE A 130 -5.94 3.67 9.28
CA PHE A 130 -4.98 2.97 8.45
C PHE A 130 -3.59 2.93 9.08
N ILE A 131 -3.18 3.97 9.79
CA ILE A 131 -1.90 4.04 10.49
C ILE A 131 -1.81 2.95 11.55
N GLY A 132 -2.81 2.87 12.43
CA GLY A 132 -2.87 1.83 13.46
C GLY A 132 -2.97 0.41 12.86
N PHE A 133 -3.69 0.27 11.74
CA PHE A 133 -3.82 -1.01 11.06
C PHE A 133 -2.49 -1.49 10.46
N VAL A 134 -1.75 -0.61 9.79
CA VAL A 134 -0.41 -0.89 9.26
C VAL A 134 0.56 -1.26 10.35
N ASN A 135 0.59 -0.50 11.45
CA ASN A 135 1.52 -0.78 12.55
C ASN A 135 1.23 -2.10 13.23
N ARG A 136 -0.03 -2.44 13.41
CA ARG A 136 -0.41 -3.76 13.87
C ARG A 136 0.21 -4.88 13.03
N HIS A 137 0.31 -4.68 11.69
CA HIS A 137 0.94 -5.64 10.80
C HIS A 137 2.46 -5.65 10.93
N ARG A 138 3.08 -4.47 11.06
CA ARG A 138 4.54 -4.32 11.20
C ARG A 138 5.07 -5.00 12.46
N ILE A 139 4.39 -4.87 13.60
CA ILE A 139 4.79 -5.52 14.86
C ILE A 139 4.32 -6.96 14.99
N GLY A 140 3.73 -7.54 13.94
CA GLY A 140 3.34 -8.93 13.90
C GLY A 140 2.04 -9.31 14.63
N LYS A 141 1.36 -8.37 15.28
CA LYS A 141 0.09 -8.63 16.01
C LYS A 141 -1.03 -9.24 15.14
N HIS A 142 -0.97 -9.04 13.83
CA HIS A 142 -1.91 -9.69 12.89
C HIS A 142 -1.74 -11.21 12.85
N LYS A 143 -0.56 -11.75 13.21
CA LYS A 143 -0.29 -13.18 13.29
C LYS A 143 -0.88 -13.82 14.55
N GLU A 144 -0.97 -13.07 15.64
CA GLU A 144 -1.56 -13.51 16.90
C GLU A 144 -3.09 -13.51 16.83
N ARG A 145 -3.65 -12.43 16.27
CA ARG A 145 -5.09 -12.25 16.09
C ARG A 145 -5.36 -11.57 14.76
N PHE A 146 -5.89 -12.31 13.81
CA PHE A 146 -6.33 -11.75 12.54
C PHE A 146 -7.52 -10.79 12.74
N LEU A 147 -7.41 -9.60 12.17
CA LEU A 147 -8.52 -8.66 12.01
C LEU A 147 -8.50 -8.15 10.58
N ASP A 148 -9.64 -8.20 9.91
CA ASP A 148 -9.81 -7.49 8.64
C ASP A 148 -9.95 -5.98 8.87
N TRP A 149 -9.75 -5.21 7.80
CA TRP A 149 -9.83 -3.75 7.85
C TRP A 149 -11.14 -3.22 8.44
N TYR A 150 -12.28 -3.80 8.05
CA TYR A 150 -13.59 -3.31 8.46
C TYR A 150 -13.85 -3.55 9.94
N THR A 151 -13.46 -4.72 10.44
CA THR A 151 -13.52 -5.03 11.88
C THR A 151 -12.61 -4.11 12.68
N PHE A 152 -11.41 -3.80 12.16
CA PHE A 152 -10.46 -2.91 12.84
C PHE A 152 -10.91 -1.46 12.85
N SER A 153 -11.36 -0.93 11.71
CA SER A 153 -11.74 0.48 11.54
C SER A 153 -13.16 0.80 12.01
N GLY A 154 -13.98 -0.20 12.29
CA GLY A 154 -15.41 -0.02 12.61
C GLY A 154 -16.26 0.42 11.41
N GLN A 155 -15.70 0.37 10.19
CA GLN A 155 -16.46 0.72 8.98
C GLN A 155 -17.36 -0.42 8.52
N GLU A 156 -18.45 -0.08 7.84
CA GLU A 156 -19.34 -1.07 7.24
C GLU A 156 -18.61 -1.87 6.13
N LYS A 157 -18.70 -3.20 6.23
CA LYS A 157 -18.05 -4.10 5.27
C LYS A 157 -18.86 -4.20 3.97
N PRO A 158 -18.31 -3.79 2.82
CA PRO A 158 -18.98 -3.94 1.54
C PRO A 158 -19.02 -5.41 1.11
N LYS A 159 -20.04 -5.80 0.34
CA LYS A 159 -20.19 -7.19 -0.14
C LYS A 159 -19.04 -7.69 -1.01
N THR A 160 -18.30 -6.79 -1.63
CA THR A 160 -17.28 -7.09 -2.65
C THR A 160 -15.84 -6.99 -2.17
N ASN A 161 -15.61 -6.66 -0.89
CA ASN A 161 -14.26 -6.50 -0.35
C ASN A 161 -14.18 -7.10 1.06
N ASN A 162 -13.18 -7.93 1.31
CA ASN A 162 -12.98 -8.62 2.59
C ASN A 162 -12.10 -7.86 3.59
N GLY A 163 -11.45 -6.76 3.17
CA GLY A 163 -10.54 -5.99 4.03
C GLY A 163 -9.25 -6.71 4.42
N THR A 164 -8.82 -7.69 3.61
CA THR A 164 -7.67 -8.57 3.91
C THR A 164 -6.40 -8.20 3.14
N GLY A 165 -6.46 -7.25 2.21
CA GLY A 165 -5.38 -6.92 1.29
C GLY A 165 -4.07 -6.54 1.99
N THR A 166 -4.14 -5.67 3.02
CA THR A 166 -2.96 -5.30 3.81
C THR A 166 -2.31 -6.50 4.49
N SER A 167 -3.13 -7.45 5.00
CA SER A 167 -2.61 -8.67 5.62
C SER A 167 -1.87 -9.54 4.60
N PHE A 168 -2.35 -9.65 3.37
CA PHE A 168 -1.66 -10.38 2.32
C PHE A 168 -0.33 -9.72 1.93
N MET A 169 -0.29 -8.39 1.81
CA MET A 169 0.96 -7.68 1.57
C MET A 169 2.00 -8.05 2.64
N HIS A 170 1.69 -7.87 3.92
CA HIS A 170 2.62 -8.15 5.03
C HIS A 170 2.93 -9.65 5.23
N THR A 171 2.13 -10.56 4.66
CA THR A 171 2.38 -12.00 4.76
C THR A 171 3.29 -12.50 3.64
N TYR A 172 3.17 -11.96 2.44
CA TYR A 172 3.79 -12.52 1.25
C TYR A 172 5.08 -11.83 0.80
N VAL A 173 5.39 -10.64 1.37
CA VAL A 173 6.68 -9.98 1.18
C VAL A 173 7.45 -9.86 2.49
N ASP A 174 8.74 -9.58 2.39
CA ASP A 174 9.62 -9.53 3.57
C ASP A 174 9.54 -8.18 4.29
N ASN A 175 9.22 -7.10 3.54
CA ASN A 175 9.04 -5.78 4.13
C ASN A 175 7.99 -4.97 3.37
N VAL A 176 7.19 -4.20 4.11
CA VAL A 176 6.23 -3.20 3.60
C VAL A 176 6.50 -1.89 4.30
N GLN A 177 6.83 -0.87 3.52
CA GLN A 177 7.07 0.49 4.01
C GLN A 177 6.13 1.47 3.33
N TYR A 178 5.84 2.57 4.02
CA TYR A 178 4.99 3.63 3.49
C TYR A 178 5.71 4.96 3.53
N PHE A 179 5.57 5.71 2.44
CA PHE A 179 6.17 7.02 2.25
C PHE A 179 5.13 7.95 1.63
N LYS A 180 5.41 9.25 1.57
CA LYS A 180 4.68 10.15 0.68
C LYS A 180 5.44 10.32 -0.63
N SER A 181 4.72 10.49 -1.74
CA SER A 181 5.32 10.91 -3.00
C SER A 181 5.67 12.40 -2.97
N ALA A 182 6.49 12.85 -3.91
CA ALA A 182 6.79 14.28 -4.08
C ALA A 182 5.51 15.12 -4.33
N ASP A 183 4.50 14.53 -4.97
CA ASP A 183 3.23 15.16 -5.29
C ASP A 183 2.17 14.96 -4.18
N GLY A 184 2.56 14.37 -3.05
CA GLY A 184 1.72 14.24 -1.86
C GLY A 184 0.84 12.98 -1.80
N GLY A 185 0.92 12.08 -2.77
CA GLY A 185 0.26 10.77 -2.73
C GLY A 185 0.93 9.79 -1.76
N LEU A 186 0.30 8.63 -1.51
CA LEU A 186 0.88 7.55 -0.72
C LEU A 186 1.75 6.64 -1.60
N VAL A 187 2.88 6.23 -1.06
CA VAL A 187 3.74 5.20 -1.64
C VAL A 187 3.72 3.98 -0.73
N CYS A 188 3.28 2.85 -1.27
CA CYS A 188 3.46 1.53 -0.65
C CYS A 188 4.70 0.88 -1.29
N HIS A 189 5.75 0.66 -0.52
CA HIS A 189 7.00 0.06 -0.98
C HIS A 189 7.12 -1.37 -0.46
N LEU A 190 7.21 -2.32 -1.37
CA LEU A 190 7.33 -3.74 -1.11
C LEU A 190 8.76 -4.20 -1.37
N THR A 191 9.32 -5.00 -0.47
CA THR A 191 10.58 -5.71 -0.69
C THR A 191 10.36 -7.20 -0.55
N LYS A 192 10.77 -7.97 -1.55
CA LYS A 192 10.72 -9.44 -1.56
C LYS A 192 12.08 -10.02 -1.89
N ARG A 193 12.53 -11.01 -1.11
CA ARG A 193 13.77 -11.78 -1.32
C ARG A 193 13.46 -13.23 -1.61
N TRP A 194 14.34 -13.91 -2.35
CA TRP A 194 14.26 -15.35 -2.66
C TRP A 194 15.62 -15.98 -2.91
#